data_1a82379fd3857972f3859a51f5073c07
#
_entry.id   1a82379fd3857972f3859a51f5073c07
#
_cell.length_a   1.000
_cell.length_b   1.000
_cell.length_c   1.000
_cell.angle_alpha   90.00
_cell.angle_beta   90.00
_cell.angle_gamma   90.00
#
_symmetry.space_group_name_H-M   'P 1'
#
loop_
_entity.id
_entity.type
_entity.pdbx_description
1 polymer ?
#
loop_
_entity_poly.entity_id
_entity_poly.type
_entity_poly.pdbx_seq_one_letter_code
_entity_poly.pdbx_strand_id
1 'polypeptide(L)'
;MKPVVWSPNAIESIQNSYNYIYTKSPQNADLVVKTLFDLGDKLNVFPEKNPIEPLYNSKEIRFFPKWNFKIVYRIEKKRIYILDVFSTYQDLKKIKF
;
A
#
# COMPACT_ATOMS: atom_id res chain seq x y z
N MET A 1 9.06 4.84 18.23
CA MET A 1 8.72 4.39 16.88
C MET A 1 8.04 5.51 16.12
N LYS A 2 8.34 5.65 14.84
CA LYS A 2 7.70 6.69 14.03
C LYS A 2 6.23 6.34 13.80
N PRO A 3 5.35 7.33 13.77
CA PRO A 3 3.96 7.05 13.39
C PRO A 3 3.84 6.72 11.90
N VAL A 4 2.83 5.95 11.56
CA VAL A 4 2.48 5.65 10.17
C VAL A 4 1.34 6.57 9.76
N VAL A 5 1.50 7.25 8.64
CA VAL A 5 0.49 8.16 8.09
C VAL A 5 0.12 7.68 6.69
N TRP A 6 -1.16 7.52 6.45
CA TRP A 6 -1.69 7.11 5.16
C TRP A 6 -2.02 8.35 4.33
N SER A 7 -1.47 8.42 3.13
CA SER A 7 -1.78 9.55 2.24
C SER A 7 -3.20 9.46 1.71
N PRO A 8 -3.77 10.56 1.26
CA PRO A 8 -5.09 10.51 0.60
C PRO A 8 -5.11 9.57 -0.61
N ASN A 9 -4.03 9.53 -1.38
CA ASN A 9 -3.94 8.61 -2.53
C ASN A 9 -4.01 7.16 -2.08
N ALA A 10 -3.30 6.82 -1.00
CA ALA A 10 -3.31 5.44 -0.50
C ALA A 10 -4.71 5.04 -0.03
N ILE A 11 -5.38 5.93 0.68
CA ILE A 11 -6.75 5.68 1.16
C ILE A 11 -7.69 5.49 -0.04
N GLU A 12 -7.58 6.36 -1.03
CA GLU A 12 -8.42 6.27 -2.23
C GLU A 12 -8.19 4.97 -2.98
N SER A 13 -6.93 4.56 -3.12
CA SER A 13 -6.59 3.32 -3.80
C SER A 13 -7.20 2.10 -3.09
N ILE A 14 -7.15 2.10 -1.75
CA ILE A 14 -7.77 1.03 -0.97
C ILE A 14 -9.28 1.06 -1.16
N GLN A 15 -9.89 2.24 -1.14
CA GLN A 15 -11.34 2.37 -1.34
C GLN A 15 -11.76 1.84 -2.71
N ASN A 16 -11.00 2.15 -3.75
CA ASN A 16 -11.28 1.67 -5.09
C ASN A 16 -11.15 0.15 -5.17
N SER A 17 -10.12 -0.41 -4.53
CA SER A 17 -9.94 -1.85 -4.48
C SER A 17 -11.07 -2.53 -3.71
N TYR A 18 -11.49 -1.92 -2.60
CA TYR A 18 -12.61 -2.43 -1.83
C TYR A 18 -13.87 -2.52 -2.69
N ASN A 19 -14.20 -1.45 -3.40
CA ASN A 19 -15.39 -1.41 -4.25
C ASN A 19 -15.33 -2.48 -5.33
N TYR A 20 -14.17 -2.66 -5.94
CA TYR A 20 -13.99 -3.67 -6.99
C TYR A 20 -14.17 -5.08 -6.44
N ILE A 21 -13.53 -5.39 -5.31
CA ILE A 21 -13.60 -6.73 -4.72
C ILE A 21 -15.00 -7.00 -4.18
N TYR A 22 -15.66 -5.98 -3.63
CA TYR A 22 -16.98 -6.10 -3.04
C TYR A 22 -18.00 -6.60 -4.06
N THR A 23 -17.87 -6.21 -5.32
CA THR A 23 -18.78 -6.66 -6.36
C THR A 23 -18.72 -8.17 -6.57
N LYS A 24 -17.60 -8.79 -6.21
CA LYS A 24 -17.39 -10.22 -6.37
C LYS A 24 -17.60 -11.00 -5.07
N SER A 25 -17.18 -10.41 -3.96
CA SER A 25 -17.28 -11.07 -2.64
C SER A 25 -17.17 -10.02 -1.54
N PRO A 26 -18.31 -9.63 -0.93
CA PRO A 26 -18.27 -8.64 0.16
C PRO A 26 -17.40 -9.07 1.33
N GLN A 27 -17.43 -10.36 1.73
CA GLN A 27 -16.60 -10.82 2.84
C GLN A 27 -15.12 -10.70 2.51
N ASN A 28 -14.77 -10.98 1.26
CA ASN A 28 -13.37 -10.90 0.84
C ASN A 28 -12.89 -9.46 0.82
N ALA A 29 -13.76 -8.53 0.42
CA ALA A 29 -13.42 -7.11 0.42
C ALA A 29 -13.08 -6.64 1.83
N ASP A 30 -13.89 -7.01 2.82
CA ASP A 30 -13.64 -6.64 4.21
C ASP A 30 -12.30 -7.21 4.71
N LEU A 31 -12.06 -8.48 4.42
CA LEU A 31 -10.82 -9.14 4.84
C LEU A 31 -9.59 -8.50 4.22
N VAL A 32 -9.64 -8.22 2.93
CA VAL A 32 -8.51 -7.64 2.20
C VAL A 32 -8.18 -6.26 2.76
N VAL A 33 -9.18 -5.41 2.91
CA VAL A 33 -8.97 -4.04 3.38
C VAL A 33 -8.42 -4.04 4.81
N LYS A 34 -9.02 -4.84 5.69
CA LYS A 34 -8.53 -4.95 7.06
C LYS A 34 -7.07 -5.40 7.10
N THR A 35 -6.74 -6.39 6.30
CA THR A 35 -5.38 -6.92 6.26
C THR A 35 -4.39 -5.86 5.76
N LEU A 36 -4.76 -5.12 4.71
CA LEU A 36 -3.87 -4.09 4.18
C LEU A 36 -3.61 -2.98 5.20
N PHE A 37 -4.66 -2.53 5.90
CA PHE A 37 -4.47 -1.51 6.94
C PHE A 37 -3.62 -2.05 8.08
N ASP A 38 -3.86 -3.28 8.52
CA ASP A 38 -3.07 -3.88 9.60
C ASP A 38 -1.60 -3.97 9.23
N LEU A 39 -1.31 -4.42 8.01
CA LEU A 39 0.07 -4.54 7.54
C LEU A 39 0.74 -3.18 7.37
N GLY A 40 0.02 -2.22 6.81
CA GLY A 40 0.55 -0.87 6.63
C GLY A 40 0.87 -0.20 7.95
N ASP A 41 0.01 -0.37 8.94
CA ASP A 41 0.21 0.24 10.25
C ASP A 41 1.43 -0.29 10.98
N LYS A 42 1.98 -1.42 10.55
CA LYS A 42 3.17 -2.03 11.14
C LYS A 42 4.45 -1.74 10.36
N LEU A 43 4.38 -0.92 9.33
CA LEU A 43 5.55 -0.62 8.51
C LEU A 43 6.60 0.21 9.25
N ASN A 44 6.27 0.75 10.40
CA ASN A 44 7.24 1.44 11.25
C ASN A 44 8.14 0.47 12.04
N VAL A 45 7.91 -0.84 11.94
CA VAL A 45 8.79 -1.84 12.55
C VAL A 45 9.79 -2.27 11.49
N PHE A 46 11.05 -1.86 11.63
CA PHE A 46 12.12 -2.12 10.68
C PHE A 46 11.75 -1.76 9.23
N PRO A 47 11.42 -0.49 8.99
CA PRO A 47 10.95 -0.11 7.64
C PRO A 47 11.99 -0.33 6.55
N GLU A 48 13.28 -0.37 6.89
CA GLU A 48 14.35 -0.58 5.93
C GLU A 48 14.49 -2.02 5.47
N LYS A 49 13.80 -2.96 6.10
CA LYS A 49 13.93 -4.37 5.71
C LYS A 49 13.26 -4.68 4.38
N ASN A 50 12.30 -3.85 3.96
CA ASN A 50 11.57 -4.07 2.73
C ASN A 50 12.35 -3.48 1.55
N PRO A 51 12.20 -4.04 0.34
CA PRO A 51 12.99 -3.61 -0.80
C PRO A 51 12.65 -2.20 -1.27
N ILE A 52 13.63 -1.59 -1.93
CA ILE A 52 13.44 -0.28 -2.55
C ILE A 52 12.47 -0.41 -3.71
N GLU A 53 11.55 0.54 -3.81
CA GLU A 53 10.57 0.54 -4.89
C GLU A 53 11.25 1.05 -6.17
N PRO A 54 11.31 0.24 -7.24
CA PRO A 54 12.05 0.65 -8.45
C PRO A 54 11.41 1.80 -9.21
N LEU A 55 10.11 2.04 -9.02
CA LEU A 55 9.43 3.13 -9.73
C LEU A 55 9.90 4.51 -9.29
N TYR A 56 10.48 4.60 -8.10
CA TYR A 56 10.95 5.86 -7.55
C TYR A 56 12.46 5.79 -7.41
N ASN A 57 13.12 6.86 -7.72
CA ASN A 57 14.58 6.92 -7.65
C ASN A 57 15.02 7.43 -6.28
N SER A 58 14.69 6.66 -5.23
CA SER A 58 14.95 7.07 -3.85
C SER A 58 15.12 5.87 -2.95
N LYS A 59 16.15 5.89 -2.10
CA LYS A 59 16.39 4.84 -1.11
C LYS A 59 15.33 4.81 -0.01
N GLU A 60 14.66 5.92 0.21
CA GLU A 60 13.66 6.04 1.26
C GLU A 60 12.31 5.47 0.86
N ILE A 61 12.10 5.22 -0.44
CA ILE A 61 10.81 4.70 -0.91
C ILE A 61 10.91 3.21 -1.11
N ARG A 62 10.10 2.50 -0.34
CA ARG A 62 10.11 1.05 -0.27
C ARG A 62 8.72 0.50 -0.50
N PHE A 63 8.63 -0.83 -0.70
CA PHE A 63 7.32 -1.45 -0.87
C PHE A 63 7.22 -2.73 -0.07
N PHE A 64 5.99 -3.06 0.32
CA PHE A 64 5.67 -4.30 0.99
C PHE A 64 4.60 -5.02 0.18
N PRO A 65 4.90 -6.20 -0.37
CA PRO A 65 3.92 -6.93 -1.17
C PRO A 65 3.02 -7.79 -0.29
N LYS A 66 1.75 -7.84 -0.64
CA LYS A 66 0.80 -8.77 -0.02
C LYS A 66 -0.23 -9.17 -1.06
N TRP A 67 -0.35 -10.45 -1.33
CA TRP A 67 -1.22 -10.97 -2.41
C TRP A 67 -0.87 -10.27 -3.72
N ASN A 68 -1.88 -9.65 -4.34
CA ASN A 68 -1.68 -8.87 -5.56
C ASN A 68 -1.53 -7.38 -5.29
N PHE A 69 -1.25 -7.02 -4.03
CA PHE A 69 -1.10 -5.63 -3.63
C PHE A 69 0.33 -5.31 -3.28
N LYS A 70 0.64 -4.04 -3.39
CA LYS A 70 1.96 -3.51 -3.08
C LYS A 70 1.75 -2.20 -2.34
N ILE A 71 2.15 -2.17 -1.06
CA ILE A 71 2.06 -0.96 -0.24
C ILE A 71 3.35 -0.21 -0.40
N VAL A 72 3.28 0.98 -1.00
CA VAL A 72 4.46 1.81 -1.26
C VAL A 72 4.52 2.91 -0.23
N TYR A 73 5.67 3.05 0.43
CA TYR A 73 5.81 4.01 1.52
C TYR A 73 7.18 4.69 1.46
N ARG A 74 7.23 5.88 2.06
CA ARG A 74 8.46 6.65 2.18
C ARG A 74 8.87 6.73 3.64
N ILE A 75 10.14 6.41 3.90
CA ILE A 75 10.71 6.54 5.25
C ILE A 75 11.15 7.98 5.42
N GLU A 76 10.42 8.71 6.26
CA GLU A 76 10.72 10.11 6.55
C GLU A 76 11.32 10.22 7.95
N LYS A 77 11.88 11.38 8.24
CA LYS A 77 12.58 11.58 9.51
C LYS A 77 11.67 11.36 10.70
N LYS A 78 10.42 11.82 10.62
CA LYS A 78 9.50 11.78 11.75
C LYS A 78 8.31 10.86 11.55
N ARG A 79 8.18 10.23 10.37
CA ARG A 79 7.01 9.37 10.11
C ARG A 79 7.32 8.39 8.99
N ILE A 80 6.50 7.35 8.91
CA ILE A 80 6.42 6.51 7.72
C ILE A 80 5.19 6.98 6.95
N TYR A 81 5.40 7.45 5.74
CA TYR A 81 4.32 8.01 4.93
C TYR A 81 3.95 7.03 3.82
N ILE A 82 2.75 6.47 3.90
CA ILE A 82 2.28 5.53 2.89
C ILE A 82 1.79 6.32 1.69
N LEU A 83 2.50 6.17 0.58
CA LEU A 83 2.27 6.95 -0.62
C LEU A 83 1.10 6.42 -1.44
N ASP A 84 1.02 5.11 -1.59
CA ASP A 84 -0.01 4.50 -2.42
C ASP A 84 -0.09 3.00 -2.14
N VAL A 85 -1.16 2.39 -2.61
CA VAL A 85 -1.34 0.94 -2.59
C VAL A 85 -1.73 0.52 -3.99
N PHE A 86 -0.85 -0.22 -4.65
CA PHE A 86 -1.09 -0.69 -6.01
C PHE A 86 -1.70 -2.08 -5.99
N SER A 87 -2.61 -2.31 -6.92
CA SER A 87 -3.22 -3.62 -7.13
C SER A 87 -2.96 -4.05 -8.56
N THR A 88 -2.44 -5.27 -8.74
CA THR A 88 -2.16 -5.77 -10.08
C THR A 88 -3.42 -5.88 -10.93
N TYR A 89 -4.57 -6.09 -10.31
CA TYR A 89 -5.82 -6.19 -11.06
C TYR A 89 -6.24 -4.87 -11.68
N GLN A 90 -6.12 -3.78 -10.91
CA GLN A 90 -6.57 -2.46 -11.35
C GLN A 90 -5.45 -1.68 -12.01
N ASP A 91 -4.26 -1.83 -11.50
CA ASP A 91 -3.13 -1.00 -11.90
C ASP A 91 -2.61 -1.35 -13.27
N LEU A 92 -2.89 -2.57 -13.75
CA LEU A 92 -2.59 -2.92 -15.14
C LEU A 92 -3.32 -2.01 -16.12
N LYS A 93 -4.46 -1.46 -15.72
CA LYS A 93 -5.19 -0.51 -16.55
C LYS A 93 -4.65 0.90 -16.42
N LYS A 94 -4.06 1.23 -15.27
CA LYS A 94 -3.47 2.55 -15.02
C LYS A 94 -2.08 2.65 -15.61
N ILE A 95 -1.32 1.58 -15.53
CA ILE A 95 0.03 1.53 -16.03
C ILE A 95 -0.04 1.20 -17.52
N LYS A 96 0.28 2.17 -18.33
CA LYS A 96 0.31 1.97 -19.77
C LYS A 96 1.70 1.51 -20.14
N PHE A 97 1.77 0.29 -20.58
CA PHE A 97 3.03 -0.28 -21.03
C PHE A 97 3.29 0.09 -22.49
#